data_48c241de52a76f01da91ffc15afe816d
#
_entry.id   48c241de52a76f01da91ffc15afe816d
#
_cell.length_a   1.000
_cell.length_b   1.000
_cell.length_c   1.000
_cell.angle_alpha   90.00
_cell.angle_beta   90.00
_cell.angle_gamma   90.00
#
_symmetry.space_group_name_H-M   'P 1'
#
loop_
_entity.id
_entity.type
_entity.pdbx_description
1 polymer ?
#
loop_
_entity_poly.entity_id
_entity_poly.type
_entity_poly.pdbx_seq_one_letter_code
_entity_poly.pdbx_strand_id
1 'polypeptide(L)'
;MIISSEIVSAEEFCNFVKDIGGYIPHLGASRGGVDKGESSVWLGLLDEDMIHEMYSDRDVAEWEAKLGAAPQIIVELRLDHSPRAKLLYLWVAFIFGTKWNSILYDVNGELLSYAQVSGRYQEFGVEW
;
A
#
# COMPACT_ATOMS: atom_id res chain seq x y z
N MET A 1 -0.59 5.48 2.16
CA MET A 1 0.42 4.41 2.29
C MET A 1 -0.17 3.18 2.97
N ILE A 2 0.30 2.02 2.58
CA ILE A 2 -0.08 0.74 3.18
C ILE A 2 0.91 0.44 4.30
N ILE A 3 0.41 0.03 5.46
CA ILE A 3 1.23 -0.33 6.62
C ILE A 3 0.91 -1.78 6.97
N SER A 4 1.94 -2.63 7.01
CA SER A 4 1.76 -4.06 7.29
C SER A 4 2.54 -4.51 8.53
N SER A 5 1.96 -5.44 9.26
CA SER A 5 2.61 -6.13 10.39
C SER A 5 3.44 -7.34 9.93
N GLU A 6 3.43 -7.64 8.64
CA GLU A 6 4.16 -8.76 8.09
C GLU A 6 5.39 -8.28 7.33
N ILE A 7 6.46 -9.05 7.39
CA ILE A 7 7.68 -8.76 6.64
C ILE A 7 7.44 -9.13 5.18
N VAL A 8 7.57 -8.15 4.30
CA VAL A 8 7.48 -8.36 2.85
C VAL A 8 8.86 -8.09 2.27
N SER A 9 9.47 -9.10 1.69
CA SER A 9 10.78 -8.97 1.06
C SER A 9 10.69 -8.17 -0.25
N ALA A 10 11.82 -7.68 -0.73
CA ALA A 10 11.88 -7.01 -2.04
C ALA A 10 11.41 -7.95 -3.16
N GLU A 11 11.74 -9.24 -3.09
CA GLU A 11 11.28 -10.24 -4.06
C GLU A 11 9.76 -10.40 -4.01
N GLU A 12 9.18 -10.55 -2.82
CA GLU A 12 7.72 -10.65 -2.65
C GLU A 12 7.01 -9.39 -3.13
N PHE A 13 7.59 -8.22 -2.84
CA PHE A 13 7.08 -6.94 -3.33
C PHE A 13 7.08 -6.87 -4.86
N CYS A 14 8.19 -7.26 -5.48
CA CYS A 14 8.29 -7.30 -6.94
C CYS A 14 7.26 -8.24 -7.56
N ASN A 15 7.07 -9.42 -6.97
CA ASN A 15 6.06 -10.38 -7.42
C ASN A 15 4.66 -9.81 -7.27
N PHE A 16 4.37 -9.13 -6.17
CA PHE A 16 3.08 -8.45 -5.98
C PHE A 16 2.82 -7.41 -7.07
N VAL A 17 3.81 -6.55 -7.35
CA VAL A 17 3.67 -5.50 -8.38
C VAL A 17 3.39 -6.12 -9.75
N LYS A 18 4.10 -7.19 -10.11
CA LYS A 18 3.88 -7.92 -11.36
C LYS A 18 2.50 -8.57 -11.41
N ASP A 19 2.08 -9.18 -10.30
CA ASP A 19 0.79 -9.88 -10.23
C ASP A 19 -0.40 -8.94 -10.43
N ILE A 20 -0.27 -7.69 -10.03
CA ILE A 20 -1.32 -6.68 -10.25
C ILE A 20 -1.19 -5.99 -11.62
N GLY A 21 -0.31 -6.48 -12.50
CA GLY A 21 -0.11 -5.92 -13.83
C GLY A 21 0.82 -4.71 -13.88
N GLY A 22 1.61 -4.51 -12.84
CA GLY A 22 2.56 -3.42 -12.75
C GLY A 22 3.93 -3.75 -13.32
N TYR A 23 4.86 -2.82 -13.11
CA TYR A 23 6.23 -2.92 -13.60
C TYR A 23 7.22 -2.55 -12.49
N ILE A 24 8.42 -3.10 -12.60
CA ILE A 24 9.55 -2.83 -11.71
C ILE A 24 10.77 -2.44 -12.57
N PRO A 25 11.67 -1.55 -12.08
CA PRO A 25 12.84 -1.14 -12.86
C PRO A 25 13.87 -2.26 -13.04
N HIS A 26 13.98 -3.16 -12.05
CA HIS A 26 14.85 -4.34 -12.10
C HIS A 26 14.43 -5.33 -11.01
N LEU A 27 14.90 -6.57 -11.12
CA LEU A 27 14.65 -7.60 -10.10
C LEU A 27 15.22 -7.17 -8.74
N GLY A 28 14.43 -7.36 -7.69
CA GLY A 28 14.82 -7.00 -6.33
C GLY A 28 14.68 -5.51 -6.02
N ALA A 29 14.07 -4.72 -6.90
CA ALA A 29 13.82 -3.32 -6.66
C ALA A 29 12.82 -3.12 -5.51
N SER A 30 13.00 -2.04 -4.75
CA SER A 30 12.09 -1.64 -3.68
C SER A 30 11.02 -0.64 -4.16
N ARG A 31 10.86 -0.49 -5.46
CA ARG A 31 9.89 0.42 -6.07
C ARG A 31 9.36 -0.16 -7.36
N GLY A 32 8.18 0.31 -7.73
CA GLY A 32 7.52 -0.08 -8.96
C GLY A 32 6.36 0.84 -9.27
N GLY A 33 5.56 0.47 -10.23
CA GLY A 33 4.39 1.23 -10.61
C GLY A 33 3.33 0.35 -11.23
N VAL A 34 2.11 0.85 -11.25
CA VAL A 34 0.99 0.21 -11.94
C VAL A 34 0.18 1.27 -12.67
N ASP A 35 -0.13 0.97 -13.93
CA ASP A 35 -0.97 1.82 -14.78
C ASP A 35 -2.24 1.09 -15.13
N LYS A 36 -3.38 1.76 -14.99
CA LYS A 36 -4.68 1.24 -15.43
C LYS A 36 -5.43 2.36 -16.17
N GLY A 37 -5.62 2.18 -17.46
CA GLY A 37 -6.14 3.23 -18.31
C GLY A 37 -5.21 4.43 -18.30
N GLU A 38 -5.72 5.60 -17.92
CA GLU A 38 -4.94 6.84 -17.82
C GLU A 38 -4.39 7.11 -16.42
N SER A 39 -4.64 6.20 -15.46
CA SER A 39 -4.26 6.39 -14.07
C SER A 39 -2.99 5.62 -13.75
N SER A 40 -2.14 6.21 -12.93
CA SER A 40 -0.88 5.60 -12.47
C SER A 40 -0.72 5.76 -10.97
N VAL A 41 -0.18 4.71 -10.34
CA VAL A 41 0.24 4.74 -8.95
C VAL A 41 1.66 4.18 -8.88
N TRP A 42 2.54 4.93 -8.22
CA TRP A 42 3.91 4.49 -7.93
C TRP A 42 3.97 3.91 -6.52
N LEU A 43 4.70 2.80 -6.38
CA LEU A 43 4.83 2.07 -5.13
C LEU A 43 6.29 2.08 -4.68
N GLY A 44 6.52 2.23 -3.37
CA GLY A 44 7.84 2.16 -2.77
C GLY A 44 7.79 1.37 -1.46
N LEU A 45 8.65 0.37 -1.34
CA LEU A 45 8.75 -0.47 -0.14
C LEU A 45 9.74 0.14 0.86
N LEU A 46 9.28 0.37 2.08
CA LEU A 46 10.11 0.82 3.20
C LEU A 46 10.19 -0.30 4.23
N ASP A 47 11.40 -0.61 4.67
CA ASP A 47 11.63 -1.59 5.74
C ASP A 47 11.47 -0.98 7.15
N GLU A 48 11.62 -1.81 8.17
CA GLU A 48 11.48 -1.40 9.57
C GLU A 48 12.43 -0.27 9.95
N ASP A 49 13.69 -0.33 9.51
CA ASP A 49 14.69 0.69 9.82
C ASP A 49 14.27 2.05 9.25
N MET A 50 13.77 2.07 8.02
CA MET A 50 13.29 3.30 7.39
C MET A 50 12.06 3.86 8.08
N ILE A 51 11.18 3.00 8.57
CA ILE A 51 10.00 3.41 9.34
C ILE A 51 10.42 4.19 10.57
N HIS A 52 11.37 3.67 11.35
CA HIS A 52 11.84 4.31 12.57
C HIS A 52 12.63 5.59 12.32
N GLU A 53 13.25 5.72 11.15
CA GLU A 53 13.94 6.95 10.75
C GLU A 53 12.97 8.05 10.31
N MET A 54 11.89 7.68 9.61
CA MET A 54 11.00 8.63 8.94
C MET A 54 9.79 9.05 9.77
N TYR A 55 9.37 8.24 10.72
CA TYR A 55 8.12 8.45 11.47
C TYR A 55 8.38 8.45 12.97
N SER A 56 7.58 9.23 13.69
CA SER A 56 7.68 9.34 15.16
C SER A 56 7.20 8.06 15.84
N ASP A 57 7.68 7.83 17.05
CA ASP A 57 7.22 6.71 17.89
C ASP A 57 5.71 6.79 18.16
N ARG A 58 5.17 8.01 18.24
CA ARG A 58 3.73 8.23 18.40
C ARG A 58 2.92 7.74 17.20
N ASP A 59 3.38 8.05 15.99
CA ASP A 59 2.72 7.59 14.76
C ASP A 59 2.76 6.07 14.67
N VAL A 60 3.92 5.49 14.93
CA VAL A 60 4.10 4.02 14.89
C VAL A 60 3.21 3.34 15.93
N ALA A 61 3.10 3.88 17.14
CA ALA A 61 2.24 3.34 18.18
C ALA A 61 0.75 3.38 17.78
N GLU A 62 0.32 4.45 17.12
CA GLU A 62 -1.04 4.59 16.61
C GLU A 62 -1.35 3.53 15.55
N TRP A 63 -0.42 3.30 14.63
CA TRP A 63 -0.55 2.26 13.60
C TRP A 63 -0.56 0.87 14.22
N GLU A 64 0.29 0.60 15.20
CA GLU A 64 0.33 -0.67 15.90
C GLU A 64 -1.00 -0.98 16.58
N ALA A 65 -1.62 0.02 17.22
CA ALA A 65 -2.93 -0.14 17.85
C ALA A 65 -4.01 -0.52 16.84
N LYS A 66 -4.00 0.10 15.66
CA LYS A 66 -4.97 -0.18 14.59
C LYS A 66 -4.70 -1.52 13.92
N LEU A 67 -3.44 -1.84 13.71
CA LEU A 67 -2.97 -3.04 12.99
C LEU A 67 -3.06 -4.31 13.87
N GLY A 68 -2.96 -4.15 15.19
CA GLY A 68 -2.95 -5.25 16.14
C GLY A 68 -1.57 -5.88 16.34
N ALA A 69 -0.54 -5.35 15.72
CA ALA A 69 0.85 -5.80 15.86
C ALA A 69 1.80 -4.71 15.36
N ALA A 70 3.09 -4.84 15.68
CA ALA A 70 4.08 -3.86 15.26
C ALA A 70 4.20 -3.76 13.74
N PRO A 71 4.23 -2.55 13.16
CA PRO A 71 4.50 -2.36 11.75
C PRO A 71 5.87 -2.89 11.36
N GLN A 72 5.94 -3.66 10.28
CA GLN A 72 7.18 -4.24 9.77
C GLN A 72 7.62 -3.63 8.44
N ILE A 73 6.65 -3.24 7.60
CA ILE A 73 6.92 -2.55 6.33
C ILE A 73 5.85 -1.51 6.05
N ILE A 74 6.23 -0.55 5.20
CA ILE A 74 5.28 0.39 4.60
C ILE A 74 5.44 0.29 3.10
N VAL A 75 4.31 0.32 2.38
CA VAL A 75 4.32 0.56 0.94
C VAL A 75 3.79 1.98 0.72
N GLU A 76 4.68 2.88 0.35
CA GLU A 76 4.28 4.21 -0.07
C GLU A 76 3.57 4.13 -1.40
N LEU A 77 2.49 4.88 -1.52
CA LEU A 77 1.70 4.96 -2.75
C LEU A 77 1.63 6.42 -3.18
N ARG A 78 2.11 6.69 -4.37
CA ARG A 78 2.08 8.03 -4.96
C ARG A 78 1.16 8.03 -6.16
N LEU A 79 0.13 8.88 -6.11
CA LEU A 79 -0.87 8.99 -7.17
C LEU A 79 -0.45 10.02 -8.21
N ASP A 80 -0.88 9.80 -9.46
CA ASP A 80 -0.89 10.88 -10.45
C ASP A 80 -2.14 11.77 -10.24
N HIS A 81 -2.36 12.74 -11.11
CA HIS A 81 -3.48 13.68 -11.01
C HIS A 81 -4.70 13.26 -11.84
N SER A 82 -4.76 12.00 -12.28
CA SER A 82 -5.89 11.49 -13.05
C SER A 82 -7.15 11.34 -12.20
N PRO A 83 -8.35 11.44 -12.82
CA PRO A 83 -9.61 11.34 -12.06
C PRO A 83 -9.82 10.02 -11.34
N ARG A 84 -9.22 8.92 -11.83
CA ARG A 84 -9.38 7.57 -11.26
C ARG A 84 -8.20 7.12 -10.41
N ALA A 85 -7.22 7.98 -10.18
CA ALA A 85 -6.02 7.61 -9.41
C ALA A 85 -6.36 7.16 -7.99
N LYS A 86 -7.30 7.82 -7.32
CA LYS A 86 -7.74 7.44 -5.97
C LYS A 86 -8.37 6.05 -5.94
N LEU A 87 -9.10 5.68 -6.98
CA LEU A 87 -9.70 4.37 -7.09
C LEU A 87 -8.63 3.29 -7.32
N LEU A 88 -7.66 3.57 -8.16
CA LEU A 88 -6.51 2.68 -8.39
C LEU A 88 -5.70 2.49 -7.10
N TYR A 89 -5.45 3.56 -6.37
CA TYR A 89 -4.81 3.55 -5.06
C TYR A 89 -5.54 2.62 -4.09
N LEU A 90 -6.85 2.77 -4.00
CA LEU A 90 -7.69 1.96 -3.13
C LEU A 90 -7.68 0.48 -3.55
N TRP A 91 -7.70 0.22 -4.85
CA TRP A 91 -7.61 -1.14 -5.40
C TRP A 91 -6.29 -1.81 -5.04
N VAL A 92 -5.16 -1.10 -5.17
CA VAL A 92 -3.84 -1.64 -4.79
C VAL A 92 -3.84 -2.04 -3.30
N ALA A 93 -4.35 -1.16 -2.43
CA ALA A 93 -4.45 -1.44 -1.00
C ALA A 93 -5.37 -2.63 -0.71
N PHE A 94 -6.47 -2.75 -1.43
CA PHE A 94 -7.40 -3.86 -1.31
C PHE A 94 -6.74 -5.19 -1.67
N ILE A 95 -6.06 -5.27 -2.82
CA ILE A 95 -5.36 -6.49 -3.24
C ILE A 95 -4.22 -6.83 -2.28
N PHE A 96 -3.45 -5.84 -1.85
CA PHE A 96 -2.37 -6.06 -0.88
C PHE A 96 -2.89 -6.74 0.39
N GLY A 97 -3.99 -6.26 0.93
CA GLY A 97 -4.59 -6.78 2.16
C GLY A 97 -5.17 -8.19 2.03
N THR A 98 -5.34 -8.72 0.81
CA THR A 98 -5.70 -10.13 0.62
C THR A 98 -4.53 -11.08 0.88
N LYS A 99 -3.30 -10.55 0.86
CA LYS A 99 -2.07 -11.34 1.01
C LYS A 99 -1.40 -11.13 2.36
N TRP A 100 -1.43 -9.90 2.88
CA TRP A 100 -0.75 -9.53 4.12
C TRP A 100 -1.64 -8.70 5.01
N ASN A 101 -1.52 -8.89 6.32
CA ASN A 101 -2.23 -8.07 7.29
C ASN A 101 -1.81 -6.61 7.15
N SER A 102 -2.76 -5.74 6.87
CA SER A 102 -2.46 -4.34 6.57
C SER A 102 -3.57 -3.39 6.98
N ILE A 103 -3.18 -2.13 7.11
CA ILE A 103 -4.06 -0.97 7.23
C ILE A 103 -3.64 0.05 6.18
N LEU A 104 -4.49 1.01 5.91
CA LEU A 104 -4.23 2.07 4.94
C LEU A 104 -4.28 3.44 5.60
N TYR A 105 -3.20 4.20 5.45
CA TYR A 105 -3.21 5.63 5.73
C TYR A 105 -3.63 6.34 4.45
N ASP A 106 -4.88 6.81 4.43
CA ASP A 106 -5.54 7.33 3.25
C ASP A 106 -4.99 8.71 2.85
N VAL A 107 -5.26 9.11 1.60
CA VAL A 107 -4.88 10.42 1.06
C VAL A 107 -5.52 11.58 1.82
N ASN A 108 -6.62 11.35 2.52
CA ASN A 108 -7.31 12.35 3.32
C ASN A 108 -6.81 12.39 4.79
N GLY A 109 -5.77 11.63 5.13
CA GLY A 109 -5.24 11.56 6.48
C GLY A 109 -6.01 10.65 7.43
N GLU A 110 -6.89 9.80 6.91
CA GLU A 110 -7.60 8.81 7.70
C GLU A 110 -6.83 7.49 7.77
N LEU A 111 -6.83 6.88 8.93
CA LEU A 111 -6.26 5.55 9.13
C LEU A 111 -7.37 4.51 9.05
N LEU A 112 -7.34 3.68 8.02
CA LEU A 112 -8.40 2.72 7.69
C LEU A 112 -7.98 1.29 8.00
N SER A 113 -8.86 0.53 8.64
CA SER A 113 -8.71 -0.92 8.75
C SER A 113 -8.86 -1.56 7.37
N TYR A 114 -8.39 -2.80 7.21
CA TYR A 114 -8.59 -3.52 5.96
C TYR A 114 -10.08 -3.71 5.64
N ALA A 115 -10.92 -3.95 6.64
CA ALA A 115 -12.37 -4.07 6.44
C ALA A 115 -12.95 -2.78 5.85
N GLN A 116 -12.48 -1.61 6.31
CA GLN A 116 -12.91 -0.33 5.75
C GLN A 116 -12.40 -0.13 4.32
N VAL A 117 -11.17 -0.53 4.02
CA VAL A 117 -10.61 -0.49 2.66
C VAL A 117 -11.45 -1.36 1.73
N SER A 118 -11.71 -2.59 2.13
CA SER A 118 -12.52 -3.54 1.36
C SER A 118 -13.93 -3.00 1.09
N GLY A 119 -14.59 -2.48 2.13
CA GLY A 119 -15.92 -1.90 2.00
C GLY A 119 -15.97 -0.72 1.04
N ARG A 120 -15.03 0.20 1.15
CA ARG A 120 -14.96 1.36 0.25
C ARG A 120 -14.69 0.95 -1.19
N TYR A 121 -13.78 0.01 -1.41
CA TYR A 121 -13.49 -0.48 -2.75
C TYR A 121 -14.73 -1.14 -3.39
N GLN A 122 -15.44 -1.96 -2.64
CA GLN A 122 -16.63 -2.64 -3.14
C GLN A 122 -17.77 -1.69 -3.49
N GLU A 123 -17.87 -0.54 -2.81
CA GLU A 123 -18.87 0.49 -3.13
C GLU A 123 -18.68 1.07 -4.54
N PHE A 124 -17.45 1.14 -5.02
CA PHE A 124 -17.15 1.68 -6.35
C PHE A 124 -17.45 0.69 -7.47
N GLY A 125 -17.44 -0.63 -7.20
CA GLY A 125 -17.79 -1.67 -8.14
C GLY A 125 -16.97 -1.70 -9.42
N VAL A 126 -15.73 -1.24 -9.37
CA VAL A 126 -14.87 -1.14 -10.54
C VAL A 126 -14.01 -2.38 -10.70
N GLU A 127 -13.95 -2.89 -11.91
CA GLU A 127 -13.02 -3.95 -12.31
C GLU A 127 -11.91 -3.35 -13.17
N TRP A 128 -10.72 -3.84 -12.95
CA TRP A 128 -9.53 -3.44 -13.70
C TRP A 128 -9.08 -4.54 -14.66
#